data_9346bbb38837ab4bdca67a5d5508be96
#
_entry.id   9346bbb38837ab4bdca67a5d5508be96
#
_cell.length_a   1.000
_cell.length_b   1.000
_cell.length_c   1.000
_cell.angle_alpha   90.00
_cell.angle_beta   90.00
_cell.angle_gamma   90.00
#
_symmetry.space_group_name_H-M   'P 1'
#
loop_
_entity.id
_entity.type
_entity.pdbx_description
1 polymer ?
#
loop_
_entity_poly.entity_id
_entity_poly.type
_entity_poly.pdbx_seq_one_letter_code
_entity_poly.pdbx_strand_id
1 'polypeptide(L)'
;MAEPQPPSGGLTDEAALSCCSDADPSTKDFLLQQTMLRVKDPKKSLDFYTRILGMTLLQKLDFPTMKFSLYFLAYEDKNDIPKDKDEKVAWVFSRKATLELTQ
;
A
#
# COMPACT_ATOMS: atom_id res chain seq x y z
N MET A 1 -34.83 17.38 -7.08
CA MET A 1 -35.28 16.15 -6.42
C MET A 1 -34.08 15.38 -5.93
N ALA A 2 -34.10 14.96 -4.68
CA ALA A 2 -32.98 14.21 -4.13
C ALA A 2 -33.00 12.79 -4.68
N GLU A 3 -31.83 12.24 -4.98
CA GLU A 3 -31.71 10.86 -5.41
C GLU A 3 -31.83 9.90 -4.23
N PRO A 4 -32.40 8.69 -4.41
CA PRO A 4 -32.47 7.73 -3.35
C PRO A 4 -31.07 7.22 -2.97
N GLN A 5 -30.86 7.00 -1.69
CA GLN A 5 -29.63 6.38 -1.22
C GLN A 5 -29.55 4.93 -1.67
N PRO A 6 -28.36 4.43 -2.02
CA PRO A 6 -28.18 3.01 -2.30
C PRO A 6 -28.49 2.17 -1.07
N PRO A 7 -28.87 0.88 -1.22
CA PRO A 7 -29.15 -0.01 -0.07
C PRO A 7 -27.95 -0.16 0.86
N SER A 8 -26.73 0.04 0.36
CA SER A 8 -25.50 -0.05 1.16
C SER A 8 -25.28 1.16 2.08
N GLY A 9 -26.07 2.22 1.93
CA GLY A 9 -25.86 3.46 2.66
C GLY A 9 -24.79 4.36 2.06
N GLY A 10 -24.17 3.97 0.94
CA GLY A 10 -23.21 4.80 0.24
C GLY A 10 -23.89 5.88 -0.61
N LEU A 11 -23.09 6.63 -1.34
CA LEU A 11 -23.57 7.65 -2.26
C LEU A 11 -24.15 7.02 -3.52
N THR A 12 -25.06 7.73 -4.18
CA THR A 12 -25.45 7.36 -5.55
C THR A 12 -24.26 7.61 -6.49
N ASP A 13 -24.31 7.02 -7.68
CA ASP A 13 -23.26 7.21 -8.69
C ASP A 13 -23.06 8.68 -9.00
N GLU A 14 -24.16 9.42 -9.20
CA GLU A 14 -24.06 10.84 -9.53
C GLU A 14 -23.54 11.67 -8.36
N ALA A 15 -23.96 11.35 -7.13
CA ALA A 15 -23.45 12.04 -5.95
C ALA A 15 -21.94 11.80 -5.79
N ALA A 16 -21.49 10.56 -6.01
CA ALA A 16 -20.08 10.23 -5.95
C ALA A 16 -19.28 11.04 -6.97
N LEU A 17 -19.76 11.08 -8.22
CA LEU A 17 -19.08 11.83 -9.26
C LEU A 17 -19.05 13.33 -8.97
N SER A 18 -20.15 13.86 -8.42
CA SER A 18 -20.22 15.29 -8.12
C SER A 18 -19.28 15.73 -6.98
N CYS A 19 -18.85 14.77 -6.16
CA CYS A 19 -17.88 15.05 -5.09
C CYS A 19 -16.43 15.06 -5.60
N CYS A 20 -16.21 14.66 -6.84
CA CYS A 20 -14.88 14.60 -7.44
C CYS A 20 -14.57 15.89 -8.19
N SER A 21 -13.31 16.23 -8.23
CA SER A 21 -12.83 17.41 -8.95
C SER A 21 -11.65 17.04 -9.82
N ASP A 22 -11.35 17.89 -10.81
CA ASP A 22 -10.16 17.70 -11.61
C ASP A 22 -8.92 17.88 -10.74
N ALA A 23 -7.86 17.14 -11.07
CA ALA A 23 -6.63 17.21 -10.31
C ALA A 23 -5.98 18.59 -10.41
N ASP A 24 -5.43 19.04 -9.28
CA ASP A 24 -4.60 20.26 -9.30
C ASP A 24 -3.35 19.96 -10.13
N PRO A 25 -2.95 20.87 -11.04
CA PRO A 25 -1.76 20.61 -11.90
C PRO A 25 -0.47 20.33 -11.13
N SER A 26 -0.36 20.80 -9.89
CA SER A 26 0.83 20.54 -9.07
C SER A 26 1.00 19.06 -8.71
N THR A 27 -0.07 18.25 -8.85
CA THR A 27 -0.04 16.84 -8.47
C THR A 27 0.05 15.89 -9.67
N LYS A 28 0.39 16.41 -10.85
CA LYS A 28 0.41 15.61 -12.08
C LYS A 28 1.31 14.38 -12.01
N ASP A 29 2.37 14.43 -11.20
CA ASP A 29 3.31 13.32 -11.05
C ASP A 29 3.09 12.51 -9.76
N PHE A 30 2.02 12.82 -9.02
CA PHE A 30 1.72 12.07 -7.80
C PHE A 30 1.19 10.68 -8.15
N LEU A 31 1.55 9.72 -7.31
CA LEU A 31 1.06 8.35 -7.43
C LEU A 31 0.90 7.74 -6.04
N LEU A 32 0.10 6.70 -5.95
CA LEU A 32 -0.02 5.95 -4.70
C LEU A 32 1.23 5.06 -4.58
N GLN A 33 2.19 5.50 -3.76
CA GLN A 33 3.46 4.79 -3.58
C GLN A 33 3.33 3.72 -2.52
N GLN A 34 2.76 4.03 -1.36
CA GLN A 34 2.58 3.02 -0.32
C GLN A 34 1.45 3.36 0.63
N THR A 35 0.96 2.33 1.32
CA THR A 35 -0.04 2.43 2.38
C THR A 35 0.43 1.55 3.53
N MET A 36 0.20 2.00 4.77
CA MET A 36 0.60 1.24 5.95
C MET A 36 -0.61 0.64 6.64
N LEU A 37 -0.47 -0.60 7.09
CA LEU A 37 -1.45 -1.28 7.94
C LEU A 37 -0.74 -1.82 9.17
N ARG A 38 -1.35 -1.65 10.33
CA ARG A 38 -0.86 -2.27 11.56
C ARG A 38 -1.38 -3.70 11.63
N VAL A 39 -0.49 -4.64 11.99
CA VAL A 39 -0.85 -6.05 12.08
C VAL A 39 -0.45 -6.60 13.44
N LYS A 40 -1.28 -7.51 13.94
CA LYS A 40 -1.03 -8.17 15.22
C LYS A 40 -0.05 -9.34 15.07
N ASP A 41 -0.24 -10.13 14.03
CA ASP A 41 0.56 -11.32 13.78
C ASP A 41 1.16 -11.25 12.37
N PRO A 42 2.43 -10.83 12.25
CA PRO A 42 3.04 -10.70 10.93
C PRO A 42 3.17 -12.03 10.18
N LYS A 43 3.28 -13.16 10.89
CA LYS A 43 3.36 -14.46 10.21
C LYS A 43 2.10 -14.75 9.40
N LYS A 44 0.94 -14.51 9.99
CA LYS A 44 -0.34 -14.72 9.30
C LYS A 44 -0.54 -13.71 8.19
N SER A 45 -0.19 -12.45 8.44
CA SER A 45 -0.34 -11.41 7.44
C SER A 45 0.58 -11.63 6.25
N LEU A 46 1.84 -11.98 6.49
CA LEU A 46 2.80 -12.26 5.41
C LEU A 46 2.35 -13.46 4.57
N ASP A 47 1.86 -14.52 5.22
CA ASP A 47 1.33 -15.67 4.49
C ASP A 47 0.16 -15.27 3.61
N PHE A 48 -0.76 -14.48 4.14
CA PHE A 48 -1.94 -14.04 3.40
C PHE A 48 -1.55 -13.22 2.17
N TYR A 49 -0.72 -12.19 2.36
CA TYR A 49 -0.38 -11.28 1.27
C TYR A 49 0.53 -11.92 0.23
N THR A 50 1.36 -12.88 0.62
CA THR A 50 2.24 -13.57 -0.35
C THR A 50 1.55 -14.76 -0.99
N ARG A 51 1.12 -15.73 -0.21
CA ARG A 51 0.56 -16.97 -0.74
C ARG A 51 -0.81 -16.78 -1.37
N ILE A 52 -1.69 -16.03 -0.70
CA ILE A 52 -3.07 -15.86 -1.17
C ILE A 52 -3.17 -14.75 -2.20
N LEU A 53 -2.60 -13.58 -1.93
CA LEU A 53 -2.73 -12.42 -2.81
C LEU A 53 -1.58 -12.29 -3.83
N GLY A 54 -0.52 -13.07 -3.71
CA GLY A 54 0.54 -13.11 -4.72
C GLY A 54 1.55 -11.98 -4.66
N MET A 55 1.59 -11.23 -3.57
CA MET A 55 2.59 -10.17 -3.41
C MET A 55 3.95 -10.76 -3.05
N THR A 56 5.00 -9.97 -3.20
CA THR A 56 6.37 -10.33 -2.86
C THR A 56 6.85 -9.50 -1.68
N LEU A 57 7.47 -10.14 -0.70
CA LEU A 57 8.12 -9.41 0.39
C LEU A 57 9.41 -8.78 -0.16
N LEU A 58 9.45 -7.45 -0.17
CA LEU A 58 10.58 -6.71 -0.73
C LEU A 58 11.68 -6.48 0.29
N GLN A 59 11.28 -6.11 1.52
CA GLN A 59 12.25 -5.76 2.55
C GLN A 59 11.58 -5.80 3.92
N LYS A 60 12.38 -6.12 4.92
CA LYS A 60 12.00 -6.01 6.32
C LYS A 60 12.96 -5.04 7.00
N LEU A 61 12.43 -4.12 7.79
CA LEU A 61 13.23 -3.18 8.57
C LEU A 61 12.86 -3.32 10.05
N ASP A 62 13.87 -3.45 10.90
CA ASP A 62 13.67 -3.57 12.34
C ASP A 62 14.11 -2.28 13.03
N PHE A 63 13.30 -1.86 14.01
CA PHE A 63 13.58 -0.68 14.84
C PHE A 63 13.54 -1.10 16.31
N PRO A 64 14.60 -1.77 16.80
CA PRO A 64 14.57 -2.38 18.13
C PRO A 64 14.41 -1.37 19.27
N THR A 65 14.92 -0.15 19.10
CA THR A 65 14.73 0.90 20.13
C THR A 65 13.26 1.29 20.27
N MET A 66 12.52 1.30 19.19
CA MET A 66 11.08 1.63 19.18
C MET A 66 10.20 0.40 19.24
N LYS A 67 10.80 -0.79 19.26
CA LYS A 67 10.11 -2.08 19.39
C LYS A 67 9.07 -2.33 18.31
N PHE A 68 9.39 -1.99 17.04
CA PHE A 68 8.52 -2.33 15.93
C PHE A 68 9.35 -2.77 14.71
N SER A 69 8.67 -3.45 13.79
CA SER A 69 9.26 -3.90 12.53
C SER A 69 8.34 -3.53 11.39
N LEU A 70 8.93 -3.25 10.22
CA LEU A 70 8.21 -2.92 9.00
C LEU A 70 8.46 -4.02 7.96
N TYR A 71 7.39 -4.38 7.24
CA TYR A 71 7.44 -5.37 6.16
C TYR A 71 6.86 -4.74 4.91
N PHE A 72 7.66 -4.62 3.85
CA PHE A 72 7.24 -3.99 2.60
C PHE A 72 6.91 -5.05 1.57
N LEU A 73 5.69 -5.00 1.03
CA LEU A 73 5.20 -5.96 0.04
C LEU A 73 4.71 -5.22 -1.20
N ALA A 74 4.90 -5.82 -2.38
CA ALA A 74 4.39 -5.27 -3.63
C ALA A 74 4.32 -6.39 -4.66
N TYR A 75 3.68 -6.08 -5.80
CA TYR A 75 3.65 -7.00 -6.93
C TYR A 75 4.89 -6.75 -7.79
N GLU A 76 5.99 -7.33 -7.35
CA GLU A 76 7.29 -7.26 -8.03
C GLU A 76 7.92 -8.64 -8.07
N ASP A 77 8.84 -8.85 -9.04
CA ASP A 77 9.60 -10.08 -9.11
C ASP A 77 10.71 -10.04 -8.06
N LYS A 78 10.81 -11.08 -7.25
CA LYS A 78 11.86 -11.16 -6.22
C LYS A 78 13.26 -11.08 -6.79
N ASN A 79 13.44 -11.45 -8.07
CA ASN A 79 14.74 -11.38 -8.73
C ASN A 79 15.15 -9.94 -9.08
N ASP A 80 14.20 -9.01 -9.07
CA ASP A 80 14.46 -7.60 -9.33
C ASP A 80 14.89 -6.83 -8.09
N ILE A 81 14.79 -7.46 -6.91
CA ILE A 81 15.18 -6.81 -5.66
C ILE A 81 16.70 -6.68 -5.61
N PRO A 82 17.25 -5.45 -5.46
CA PRO A 82 18.69 -5.27 -5.35
C PRO A 82 19.28 -6.03 -4.16
N LYS A 83 20.48 -6.54 -4.33
CA LYS A 83 21.16 -7.28 -3.26
C LYS A 83 21.92 -6.35 -2.32
N ASP A 84 22.37 -5.20 -2.82
CA ASP A 84 23.01 -4.20 -1.99
C ASP A 84 21.98 -3.54 -1.06
N LYS A 85 22.32 -3.40 0.21
CA LYS A 85 21.41 -2.92 1.23
C LYS A 85 20.91 -1.49 0.95
N ASP A 86 21.82 -0.61 0.56
CA ASP A 86 21.46 0.80 0.30
C ASP A 86 20.64 0.95 -0.97
N GLU A 87 21.00 0.20 -2.02
CA GLU A 87 20.26 0.20 -3.27
C GLU A 87 18.85 -0.39 -3.04
N LYS A 88 18.76 -1.41 -2.20
CA LYS A 88 17.49 -2.06 -1.88
C LYS A 88 16.51 -1.07 -1.23
N VAL A 89 16.96 -0.29 -0.25
CA VAL A 89 16.10 0.69 0.41
C VAL A 89 15.58 1.71 -0.60
N ALA A 90 16.45 2.27 -1.43
CA ALA A 90 16.05 3.23 -2.45
C ALA A 90 15.07 2.62 -3.44
N TRP A 91 15.32 1.38 -3.87
CA TRP A 91 14.47 0.68 -4.82
C TRP A 91 13.06 0.44 -4.25
N VAL A 92 12.97 -0.02 -2.99
CA VAL A 92 11.70 -0.30 -2.34
C VAL A 92 10.85 0.98 -2.26
N PHE A 93 11.45 2.09 -1.87
CA PHE A 93 10.72 3.35 -1.74
C PHE A 93 10.41 4.01 -3.09
N SER A 94 10.89 3.44 -4.19
CA SER A 94 10.53 3.89 -5.54
C SER A 94 9.43 3.03 -6.18
N ARG A 95 9.01 1.94 -5.52
CA ARG A 95 7.96 1.07 -6.08
C ARG A 95 6.59 1.71 -5.92
N LYS A 96 5.65 1.26 -6.74
CA LYS A 96 4.26 1.74 -6.71
C LYS A 96 3.37 0.75 -5.96
N ALA A 97 2.31 1.26 -5.35
CA ALA A 97 1.30 0.44 -4.69
C ALA A 97 1.91 -0.56 -3.70
N THR A 98 2.84 -0.08 -2.88
CA THR A 98 3.53 -0.87 -1.87
C THR A 98 2.69 -0.93 -0.60
N LEU A 99 2.61 -2.10 0.00
CA LEU A 99 1.96 -2.28 1.30
C LEU A 99 3.04 -2.38 2.38
N GLU A 100 2.94 -1.51 3.39
CA GLU A 100 3.83 -1.53 4.54
C GLU A 100 3.07 -2.08 5.73
N LEU A 101 3.48 -3.25 6.23
CA LEU A 101 2.90 -3.83 7.44
C LEU A 101 3.77 -3.45 8.62
N THR A 102 3.12 -2.98 9.69
CA THR A 102 3.80 -2.55 10.92
C THR A 102 3.33 -3.40 12.09
N GLN A 103 4.29 -3.95 12.81
CA GLN A 103 3.99 -4.66 14.05
C GLN A 103 4.62 -3.93 15.22
#